data_7cf1cc6c9090e15d3d80936a7f305abf
#
_entry.id   7cf1cc6c9090e15d3d80936a7f305abf
#
_cell.length_a   1.000
_cell.length_b   1.000
_cell.length_c   1.000
_cell.angle_alpha   90.00
_cell.angle_beta   90.00
_cell.angle_gamma   90.00
#
_symmetry.space_group_name_H-M   'P 1'
#
loop_
_entity.id
_entity.type
_entity.pdbx_description
1 polymer ?
#
loop_
_entity_poly.entity_id
_entity_poly.type
_entity_poly.pdbx_seq_one_letter_code
_entity_poly.pdbx_strand_id
1 'polypeptide(L)'
;ESRPVLTGVHWQTKEEQLVCVATDSHRLARRKVTVENVPVGQNVVIPGKSLNELNKILDDSTDLVNVALTSQQVLFKTKEVLFFSRLLEGNYPDTSRLIPDDYQTNVTINGKSLLQAIDRASLLAREDRNNVVRFETVGQNTVEISSNSPEIGKVKEEITVENLEGDELKISFSAKYMMDALKAIDGQDVMIQFTGTMKPFILRSIHDDAILQLILPVRTY
;
A
#
# COMPACT_ATOMS: atom_id res chain seq x y z
N GLU A 1 -17.30 -2.59 -12.64
CA GLU A 1 -16.14 -1.67 -12.56
C GLU A 1 -15.83 -1.12 -13.94
N SER A 2 -15.63 0.19 -14.02
CA SER A 2 -15.37 0.88 -15.28
C SER A 2 -13.99 0.58 -15.89
N ARG A 3 -13.10 -0.06 -15.15
CA ARG A 3 -11.74 -0.43 -15.56
C ARG A 3 -11.35 -1.81 -15.05
N PRO A 4 -11.68 -2.88 -15.77
CA PRO A 4 -11.37 -4.26 -15.34
C PRO A 4 -9.89 -4.50 -15.07
N VAL A 5 -8.99 -3.84 -15.78
CA VAL A 5 -7.54 -3.95 -15.61
C VAL A 5 -7.07 -3.59 -14.18
N LEU A 6 -7.78 -2.71 -13.47
CA LEU A 6 -7.48 -2.34 -12.09
C LEU A 6 -7.90 -3.40 -11.05
N THR A 7 -8.56 -4.47 -11.47
CA THR A 7 -8.84 -5.64 -10.59
C THR A 7 -7.66 -6.61 -10.51
N GLY A 8 -6.60 -6.34 -11.26
CA GLY A 8 -5.39 -7.14 -11.31
C GLY A 8 -4.15 -6.45 -10.75
N VAL A 9 -3.08 -7.21 -10.70
CA VAL A 9 -1.75 -6.74 -10.34
C VAL A 9 -0.91 -6.64 -11.60
N HIS A 10 -0.36 -5.48 -11.84
CA HIS A 10 0.53 -5.20 -12.95
C HIS A 10 1.93 -5.70 -12.65
N TRP A 11 2.46 -6.56 -13.50
CA TRP A 11 3.81 -7.11 -13.43
C TRP A 11 4.65 -6.55 -14.55
N GLN A 12 5.75 -5.91 -14.20
CA GLN A 12 6.76 -5.41 -15.13
C GLN A 12 8.11 -6.02 -14.80
N THR A 13 8.84 -6.47 -15.82
CA THR A 13 10.22 -6.92 -15.67
C THR A 13 11.17 -5.87 -16.26
N LYS A 14 12.10 -5.40 -15.45
CA LYS A 14 13.18 -4.48 -15.83
C LYS A 14 14.49 -5.02 -15.29
N GLU A 15 15.47 -5.22 -16.16
CA GLU A 15 16.75 -5.80 -15.76
C GLU A 15 16.53 -7.08 -14.95
N GLU A 16 17.07 -7.19 -13.75
CA GLU A 16 16.89 -8.34 -12.85
C GLU A 16 15.78 -8.10 -11.81
N GLN A 17 14.82 -7.23 -12.08
CA GLN A 17 13.75 -6.90 -11.17
C GLN A 17 12.37 -7.22 -11.74
N LEU A 18 11.54 -7.79 -10.89
CA LEU A 18 10.10 -7.83 -11.06
C LEU A 18 9.48 -6.72 -10.23
N VAL A 19 8.74 -5.82 -10.87
CA VAL A 19 7.98 -4.76 -10.22
C VAL A 19 6.50 -5.10 -10.30
N CYS A 20 5.85 -5.26 -9.15
CA CYS A 20 4.43 -5.50 -9.01
C CYS A 20 3.73 -4.24 -8.53
N VAL A 21 2.66 -3.84 -9.20
CA VAL A 21 1.86 -2.66 -8.84
C VAL A 21 0.38 -3.00 -8.85
N ALA A 22 -0.33 -2.54 -7.83
CA ALA A 22 -1.78 -2.59 -7.76
C ALA A 22 -2.33 -1.23 -7.32
N THR A 23 -3.45 -0.80 -7.89
CA THR A 23 -4.14 0.44 -7.52
C THR A 23 -5.64 0.33 -7.75
N ASP A 24 -6.42 1.06 -6.94
CA ASP A 24 -7.87 1.22 -7.07
C ASP A 24 -8.28 2.69 -7.33
N SER A 25 -7.34 3.53 -7.77
CA SER A 25 -7.46 4.98 -7.97
C SER A 25 -7.46 5.82 -6.70
N HIS A 26 -7.51 5.23 -5.50
CA HIS A 26 -7.46 5.91 -4.21
C HIS A 26 -6.20 5.59 -3.41
N ARG A 27 -5.57 4.49 -3.75
CA ARG A 27 -4.33 4.00 -3.15
C ARG A 27 -3.53 3.18 -4.16
N LEU A 28 -2.26 3.02 -3.89
CA LEU A 28 -1.36 2.22 -4.71
C LEU A 28 -0.43 1.42 -3.81
N ALA A 29 -0.21 0.16 -4.17
CA ALA A 29 0.81 -0.69 -3.60
C ALA A 29 1.84 -1.04 -4.68
N ARG A 30 3.13 -0.94 -4.36
CA ARG A 30 4.23 -1.37 -5.21
C ARG A 30 5.19 -2.26 -4.44
N ARG A 31 5.56 -3.39 -5.04
CA ARG A 31 6.64 -4.23 -4.55
C ARG A 31 7.64 -4.48 -5.66
N LYS A 32 8.93 -4.38 -5.32
CA LYS A 32 10.06 -4.76 -6.17
C LYS A 32 10.68 -6.03 -5.63
N VAL A 33 11.01 -6.95 -6.51
CA VAL A 33 11.68 -8.21 -6.16
C VAL A 33 12.81 -8.44 -7.14
N THR A 34 14.00 -8.77 -6.63
CA THR A 34 15.10 -9.24 -7.47
C THR A 34 14.80 -10.67 -7.90
N VAL A 35 14.84 -10.94 -9.19
CA VAL A 35 14.51 -12.23 -9.78
C VAL A 35 15.60 -12.62 -10.76
N GLU A 36 16.11 -13.84 -10.65
CA GLU A 36 17.11 -14.37 -11.58
C GLU A 36 16.47 -14.77 -12.92
N ASN A 37 17.22 -14.62 -14.00
CA ASN A 37 16.86 -15.05 -15.35
C ASN A 37 15.51 -14.51 -15.87
N VAL A 38 15.23 -13.25 -15.60
CA VAL A 38 13.98 -12.60 -16.02
C VAL A 38 14.08 -12.09 -17.46
N PRO A 39 13.16 -12.47 -18.36
CA PRO A 39 13.04 -11.81 -19.65
C PRO A 39 12.70 -10.33 -19.45
N VAL A 40 13.55 -9.45 -19.94
CA VAL A 40 13.35 -7.99 -19.86
C VAL A 40 12.15 -7.57 -20.71
N GLY A 41 11.39 -6.58 -20.23
CA GLY A 41 10.32 -5.95 -20.99
C GLY A 41 8.98 -6.69 -20.94
N GLN A 42 8.80 -7.65 -20.04
CA GLN A 42 7.48 -8.22 -19.78
C GLN A 42 6.59 -7.17 -19.12
N ASN A 43 5.34 -7.12 -19.57
CA ASN A 43 4.34 -6.16 -19.10
C ASN A 43 2.96 -6.82 -19.18
N VAL A 44 2.49 -7.35 -18.06
CA VAL A 44 1.25 -8.14 -17.99
C VAL A 44 0.44 -7.77 -16.76
N VAL A 45 -0.86 -8.03 -16.81
CA VAL A 45 -1.75 -7.83 -15.67
C VAL A 45 -2.37 -9.16 -15.27
N ILE A 46 -2.08 -9.61 -14.06
CA ILE A 46 -2.58 -10.88 -13.50
C ILE A 46 -3.79 -10.58 -12.63
N PRO A 47 -4.93 -11.27 -12.80
CA PRO A 47 -6.09 -11.07 -11.95
C PRO A 47 -5.76 -11.21 -10.46
N GLY A 48 -6.15 -10.25 -9.64
CA GLY A 48 -5.91 -10.29 -8.20
C GLY A 48 -6.54 -11.51 -7.51
N LYS A 49 -7.71 -11.94 -8.00
CA LYS A 49 -8.35 -13.17 -7.52
C LYS A 49 -7.48 -14.40 -7.76
N SER A 50 -6.86 -14.50 -8.94
CA SER A 50 -5.96 -15.62 -9.26
C SER A 50 -4.73 -15.64 -8.35
N LEU A 51 -4.12 -14.47 -8.08
CA LEU A 51 -3.00 -14.38 -7.16
C LEU A 51 -3.40 -14.72 -5.72
N ASN A 52 -4.59 -14.32 -5.28
CA ASN A 52 -5.12 -14.71 -3.97
C ASN A 52 -5.33 -16.22 -3.85
N GLU A 53 -5.85 -16.87 -4.88
CA GLU A 53 -5.99 -18.33 -4.89
C GLU A 53 -4.61 -19.03 -4.91
N LEU A 54 -3.69 -18.53 -5.72
CA LEU A 54 -2.31 -19.04 -5.72
C LEU A 54 -1.66 -18.94 -4.33
N ASN A 55 -1.82 -17.80 -3.66
CA ASN A 55 -1.27 -17.56 -2.32
C ASN A 55 -1.81 -18.53 -1.26
N LYS A 56 -3.04 -19.03 -1.41
CA LYS A 56 -3.61 -20.03 -0.50
C LYS A 56 -3.07 -21.45 -0.74
N ILE A 57 -2.60 -21.71 -1.95
CA ILE A 57 -2.09 -23.03 -2.38
C ILE A 57 -0.60 -23.15 -2.08
N LEU A 58 0.14 -22.04 -2.21
CA LEU A 58 1.56 -22.01 -1.91
C LEU A 58 1.76 -22.05 -0.39
N ASP A 59 2.73 -22.84 0.04
CA ASP A 59 3.21 -22.90 1.41
C ASP A 59 4.40 -21.94 1.62
N ASP A 60 4.85 -21.80 2.86
CA ASP A 60 6.00 -20.99 3.23
C ASP A 60 7.35 -21.71 2.99
N SER A 61 7.37 -22.70 2.09
CA SER A 61 8.59 -23.39 1.71
C SER A 61 9.56 -22.44 1.01
N THR A 62 10.85 -22.78 1.05
CA THR A 62 11.89 -22.05 0.32
C THR A 62 11.97 -22.46 -1.16
N ASP A 63 11.02 -23.24 -1.64
CA ASP A 63 10.98 -23.71 -3.02
C ASP A 63 10.69 -22.55 -4.00
N LEU A 64 11.38 -22.57 -5.12
CA LEU A 64 11.17 -21.57 -6.17
C LEU A 64 9.87 -21.83 -6.92
N VAL A 65 9.17 -20.76 -7.24
CA VAL A 65 8.03 -20.78 -8.14
C VAL A 65 8.53 -20.37 -9.53
N ASN A 66 8.45 -21.29 -10.49
CA ASN A 66 8.74 -20.99 -11.88
C ASN A 66 7.53 -20.33 -12.53
N VAL A 67 7.76 -19.24 -13.23
CA VAL A 67 6.70 -18.48 -13.90
C VAL A 67 6.93 -18.50 -15.40
N ALA A 68 5.93 -18.92 -16.16
CA ALA A 68 5.94 -18.86 -17.62
C ALA A 68 4.78 -17.95 -18.09
N LEU A 69 5.10 -17.10 -19.06
CA LEU A 69 4.16 -16.12 -19.61
C LEU A 69 3.95 -16.36 -21.10
N THR A 70 2.71 -16.29 -21.52
CA THR A 70 2.31 -16.09 -22.93
C THR A 70 1.62 -14.73 -23.07
N SER A 71 1.18 -14.40 -24.26
CA SER A 71 0.40 -13.16 -24.49
C SER A 71 -0.95 -13.11 -23.74
N GLN A 72 -1.49 -14.26 -23.34
CA GLN A 72 -2.84 -14.35 -22.76
C GLN A 72 -2.91 -15.09 -21.43
N GLN A 73 -1.84 -15.77 -21.01
CA GLN A 73 -1.86 -16.65 -19.85
C GLN A 73 -0.56 -16.57 -19.06
N VAL A 74 -0.67 -16.84 -17.78
CA VAL A 74 0.46 -17.09 -16.87
C VAL A 74 0.35 -18.48 -16.26
N LEU A 75 1.47 -19.18 -16.18
CA LEU A 75 1.64 -20.44 -15.48
C LEU A 75 2.58 -20.24 -14.30
N PHE A 76 2.15 -20.65 -13.12
CA PHE A 76 2.98 -20.80 -11.93
C PHE A 76 3.22 -22.29 -11.66
N LYS A 77 4.46 -22.68 -11.56
CA LYS A 77 4.88 -24.08 -11.38
C LYS A 77 5.79 -24.22 -10.18
N THR A 78 5.41 -25.11 -9.26
CA THR A 78 6.28 -25.65 -8.19
C THR A 78 6.51 -27.15 -8.44
N LYS A 79 7.12 -27.86 -7.50
CA LYS A 79 7.25 -29.33 -7.57
C LYS A 79 5.90 -30.04 -7.57
N GLU A 80 4.91 -29.48 -6.86
CA GLU A 80 3.62 -30.13 -6.60
C GLU A 80 2.42 -29.41 -7.24
N VAL A 81 2.61 -28.13 -7.65
CA VAL A 81 1.51 -27.28 -8.12
C VAL A 81 1.76 -26.81 -9.54
N LEU A 82 0.73 -26.91 -10.37
CA LEU A 82 0.60 -26.23 -11.66
C LEU A 82 -0.63 -25.34 -11.60
N PHE A 83 -0.44 -24.04 -11.63
CA PHE A 83 -1.52 -23.07 -11.55
C PHE A 83 -1.55 -22.16 -12.79
N PHE A 84 -2.66 -22.16 -13.50
CA PHE A 84 -2.85 -21.34 -14.69
C PHE A 84 -3.84 -20.21 -14.42
N SER A 85 -3.56 -19.06 -14.98
CA SER A 85 -4.51 -17.94 -15.00
C SER A 85 -4.49 -17.24 -16.36
N ARG A 86 -5.65 -16.75 -16.80
CA ARG A 86 -5.71 -15.79 -17.91
C ARG A 86 -5.22 -14.44 -17.44
N LEU A 87 -4.55 -13.72 -18.32
CA LEU A 87 -4.17 -12.33 -18.10
C LEU A 87 -5.36 -11.41 -18.36
N LEU A 88 -5.38 -10.26 -17.70
CA LEU A 88 -6.34 -9.19 -18.01
C LEU A 88 -5.85 -8.41 -19.23
N GLU A 89 -6.77 -8.15 -20.14
CA GLU A 89 -6.49 -7.34 -21.31
C GLU A 89 -6.63 -5.84 -20.98
N GLY A 90 -5.86 -5.03 -21.67
CA GLY A 90 -5.89 -3.57 -21.56
C GLY A 90 -4.59 -2.98 -21.06
N ASN A 91 -4.48 -1.66 -21.19
CA ASN A 91 -3.30 -0.92 -20.74
C ASN A 91 -3.46 -0.55 -19.26
N TYR A 92 -2.51 -1.00 -18.44
CA TYR A 92 -2.42 -0.55 -17.06
C TYR A 92 -1.94 0.92 -17.02
N PRO A 93 -2.53 1.79 -16.18
CA PRO A 93 -2.12 3.19 -16.11
C PRO A 93 -0.65 3.31 -15.68
N ASP A 94 0.05 4.30 -16.21
CA ASP A 94 1.38 4.65 -15.73
C ASP A 94 1.28 5.25 -14.32
N THR A 95 1.78 4.51 -13.35
CA THR A 95 1.76 4.88 -11.93
C THR A 95 3.06 5.52 -11.46
N SER A 96 4.10 5.57 -12.28
CA SER A 96 5.42 6.10 -11.91
C SER A 96 5.35 7.57 -11.52
N ARG A 97 4.50 8.34 -12.19
CA ARG A 97 4.30 9.78 -11.95
C ARG A 97 3.46 10.11 -10.71
N LEU A 98 2.83 9.11 -10.10
CA LEU A 98 2.02 9.30 -8.89
C LEU A 98 2.88 9.36 -7.63
N ILE A 99 4.08 8.81 -7.68
CA ILE A 99 4.98 8.75 -6.53
C ILE A 99 5.75 10.07 -6.47
N PRO A 100 5.59 10.86 -5.40
CA PRO A 100 6.31 12.12 -5.25
C PRO A 100 7.82 11.89 -5.11
N ASP A 101 8.60 12.83 -5.62
CA ASP A 101 10.06 12.84 -5.47
C ASP A 101 10.51 13.72 -4.29
N ASP A 102 9.70 14.72 -3.92
CA ASP A 102 9.99 15.67 -2.84
C ASP A 102 8.96 15.56 -1.71
N TYR A 103 9.42 15.74 -0.49
CA TYR A 103 8.60 15.64 0.73
C TYR A 103 8.80 16.85 1.63
N GLN A 104 7.70 17.37 2.18
CA GLN A 104 7.70 18.51 3.10
C GLN A 104 7.74 18.06 4.56
N THR A 105 7.18 16.89 4.86
CA THR A 105 7.12 16.34 6.22
C THR A 105 7.43 14.85 6.18
N ASN A 106 8.37 14.43 7.05
CA ASN A 106 8.76 13.04 7.21
C ASN A 106 8.50 12.60 8.65
N VAL A 107 7.83 11.47 8.83
CA VAL A 107 7.54 10.90 10.14
C VAL A 107 8.01 9.46 10.17
N THR A 108 8.90 9.12 11.12
CA THR A 108 9.27 7.73 11.41
C THR A 108 8.55 7.30 12.68
N ILE A 109 7.75 6.27 12.57
CA ILE A 109 6.84 5.82 13.62
C ILE A 109 6.79 4.30 13.70
N ASN A 110 6.59 3.77 14.90
CA ASN A 110 6.35 2.34 15.07
C ASN A 110 5.02 1.94 14.41
N GLY A 111 5.11 1.07 13.39
CA GLY A 111 3.97 0.69 12.55
C GLY A 111 2.87 -0.02 13.32
N LYS A 112 3.22 -0.83 14.32
CA LYS A 112 2.24 -1.53 15.17
C LYS A 112 1.45 -0.57 16.06
N SER A 113 2.15 0.39 16.67
CA SER A 113 1.52 1.43 17.52
C SER A 113 0.56 2.28 16.69
N LEU A 114 0.99 2.71 15.50
CA LEU A 114 0.14 3.48 14.59
C LEU A 114 -1.09 2.67 14.13
N LEU A 115 -0.88 1.40 13.74
CA LEU A 115 -1.97 0.51 13.33
C LEU A 115 -3.04 0.37 14.43
N GLN A 116 -2.61 0.18 15.67
CA GLN A 116 -3.51 0.04 16.82
C GLN A 116 -4.27 1.33 17.12
N ALA A 117 -3.62 2.49 17.04
CA ALA A 117 -4.27 3.78 17.26
C ALA A 117 -5.32 4.08 16.17
N ILE A 118 -4.99 3.79 14.90
CA ILE A 118 -5.93 3.97 13.79
C ILE A 118 -7.10 2.99 13.90
N ASP A 119 -6.86 1.74 14.32
CA ASP A 119 -7.93 0.76 14.54
C ASP A 119 -8.91 1.26 15.61
N ARG A 120 -8.42 1.74 16.75
CA ARG A 120 -9.27 2.34 17.80
C ARG A 120 -10.02 3.57 17.30
N ALA A 121 -9.37 4.49 16.63
CA ALA A 121 -10.02 5.69 16.07
C ALA A 121 -11.07 5.33 15.01
N SER A 122 -10.84 4.26 14.24
CA SER A 122 -11.75 3.80 13.20
C SER A 122 -13.10 3.32 13.75
N LEU A 123 -13.16 2.91 15.00
CA LEU A 123 -14.41 2.44 15.63
C LEU A 123 -15.49 3.53 15.64
N LEU A 124 -15.11 4.78 15.87
CA LEU A 124 -16.03 5.92 15.79
C LEU A 124 -16.30 6.37 14.35
N ALA A 125 -15.36 6.16 13.46
CA ALA A 125 -15.46 6.58 12.06
C ALA A 125 -16.27 5.60 11.19
N ARG A 126 -16.65 4.43 11.69
CA ARG A 126 -17.35 3.39 10.91
C ARG A 126 -18.74 3.80 10.44
N GLU A 127 -19.39 4.71 11.13
CA GLU A 127 -20.72 5.22 10.76
C GLU A 127 -20.64 6.23 9.60
N ASP A 128 -19.48 6.84 9.40
CA ASP A 128 -19.22 7.67 8.23
C ASP A 128 -18.83 6.76 7.04
N ARG A 129 -19.44 6.99 5.89
CA ARG A 129 -19.22 6.21 4.65
C ARG A 129 -17.75 6.11 4.25
N ASN A 130 -16.92 7.05 4.68
CA ASN A 130 -15.50 7.14 4.31
C ASN A 130 -14.55 6.58 5.38
N ASN A 131 -15.04 6.25 6.57
CA ASN A 131 -14.20 5.76 7.69
C ASN A 131 -12.94 6.62 7.89
N VAL A 132 -13.13 7.95 8.02
CA VAL A 132 -12.06 8.94 7.99
C VAL A 132 -11.40 9.09 9.36
N VAL A 133 -10.08 9.06 9.37
CA VAL A 133 -9.22 9.35 10.52
C VAL A 133 -8.33 10.52 10.17
N ARG A 134 -8.04 11.37 11.16
CA ARG A 134 -7.14 12.51 11.05
C ARG A 134 -5.80 12.19 11.70
N PHE A 135 -4.75 12.61 11.04
CA PHE A 135 -3.38 12.58 11.49
C PHE A 135 -2.86 14.02 11.59
N GLU A 136 -2.32 14.40 12.74
CA GLU A 136 -1.82 15.75 12.98
C GLU A 136 -0.47 15.66 13.70
N THR A 137 0.53 16.43 13.21
CA THR A 137 1.81 16.57 13.91
C THR A 137 1.63 17.54 15.08
N VAL A 138 2.13 17.15 16.26
CA VAL A 138 2.03 17.94 17.49
C VAL A 138 3.41 18.13 18.10
N GLY A 139 3.90 19.37 18.09
CA GLY A 139 5.24 19.64 18.58
C GLY A 139 6.33 18.95 17.76
N GLN A 140 7.39 18.51 18.41
CA GLN A 140 8.61 18.03 17.73
C GLN A 140 8.69 16.51 17.56
N ASN A 141 7.93 15.74 18.33
CA ASN A 141 8.08 14.27 18.38
C ASN A 141 6.76 13.53 18.64
N THR A 142 5.64 14.16 18.40
CA THR A 142 4.32 13.57 18.68
C THR A 142 3.41 13.72 17.47
N VAL A 143 2.60 12.72 17.22
CA VAL A 143 1.47 12.78 16.28
C VAL A 143 0.18 12.47 17.03
N GLU A 144 -0.88 13.16 16.69
CA GLU A 144 -2.24 12.91 17.18
C GLU A 144 -3.04 12.17 16.10
N ILE A 145 -3.64 11.05 16.48
CA ILE A 145 -4.62 10.33 15.68
C ILE A 145 -5.98 10.63 16.27
N SER A 146 -6.89 11.10 15.43
CA SER A 146 -8.24 11.46 15.89
C SER A 146 -9.34 11.08 14.91
N SER A 147 -10.53 10.86 15.44
CA SER A 147 -11.77 10.76 14.68
C SER A 147 -12.91 11.40 15.44
N ASN A 148 -13.95 11.79 14.72
CA ASN A 148 -15.11 12.45 15.27
C ASN A 148 -16.38 11.87 14.64
N SER A 149 -17.31 11.46 15.51
CA SER A 149 -18.67 11.14 15.13
C SER A 149 -19.61 12.12 15.82
N PRO A 150 -20.49 12.82 15.09
CA PRO A 150 -21.45 13.75 15.69
C PRO A 150 -22.36 13.11 16.74
N GLU A 151 -22.66 11.81 16.59
CA GLU A 151 -23.59 11.08 17.46
C GLU A 151 -22.90 10.39 18.63
N ILE A 152 -21.68 9.89 18.45
CA ILE A 152 -21.00 9.05 19.45
C ILE A 152 -19.97 9.86 20.25
N GLY A 153 -19.27 10.81 19.61
CA GLY A 153 -18.26 11.62 20.28
C GLY A 153 -16.93 11.69 19.53
N LYS A 154 -15.86 11.97 20.26
CA LYS A 154 -14.50 12.19 19.72
C LYS A 154 -13.52 11.25 20.35
N VAL A 155 -12.57 10.77 19.55
CA VAL A 155 -11.39 10.05 19.99
C VAL A 155 -10.17 10.86 19.59
N LYS A 156 -9.21 10.96 20.51
CA LYS A 156 -7.88 11.52 20.30
C LYS A 156 -6.87 10.65 21.01
N GLU A 157 -5.80 10.31 20.31
CA GLU A 157 -4.70 9.53 20.84
C GLU A 157 -3.38 10.11 20.34
N GLU A 158 -2.46 10.37 21.27
CA GLU A 158 -1.12 10.84 20.94
C GLU A 158 -0.14 9.67 20.92
N ILE A 159 0.74 9.68 19.93
CA ILE A 159 1.80 8.70 19.75
C ILE A 159 3.12 9.46 19.66
N THR A 160 4.08 9.08 20.51
CA THR A 160 5.47 9.52 20.37
C THR A 160 6.08 8.88 19.14
N VAL A 161 6.71 9.67 18.30
CA VAL A 161 7.38 9.22 17.08
C VAL A 161 8.90 9.22 17.26
N GLU A 162 9.58 8.39 16.49
CA GLU A 162 11.04 8.28 16.56
C GLU A 162 11.71 9.48 15.90
N ASN A 163 11.12 9.96 14.79
CA ASN A 163 11.60 11.14 14.08
C ASN A 163 10.43 11.90 13.44
N LEU A 164 10.49 13.21 13.51
CA LEU A 164 9.55 14.13 12.87
C LEU A 164 10.35 15.31 12.31
N GLU A 165 10.36 15.43 11.01
CA GLU A 165 11.06 16.48 10.29
C GLU A 165 10.13 17.20 9.30
N GLY A 166 10.34 18.50 9.14
CA GLY A 166 9.64 19.33 8.17
C GLY A 166 8.49 20.13 8.76
N ASP A 167 7.51 20.42 7.91
CA ASP A 167 6.41 21.32 8.24
C ASP A 167 5.35 20.66 9.13
N GLU A 168 4.64 21.48 9.91
CA GLU A 168 3.45 21.02 10.62
C GLU A 168 2.40 20.53 9.63
N LEU A 169 1.76 19.41 9.95
CA LEU A 169 0.84 18.74 9.04
C LEU A 169 -0.44 18.34 9.76
N LYS A 170 -1.55 18.53 9.05
CA LYS A 170 -2.85 18.01 9.40
C LYS A 170 -3.51 17.43 8.16
N ILE A 171 -3.75 16.12 8.16
CA ILE A 171 -4.24 15.40 7.00
C ILE A 171 -5.29 14.37 7.43
N SER A 172 -6.26 14.12 6.57
CA SER A 172 -7.29 13.10 6.80
C SER A 172 -7.22 12.03 5.71
N PHE A 173 -7.46 10.79 6.09
CA PHE A 173 -7.41 9.65 5.18
C PHE A 173 -8.37 8.54 5.60
N SER A 174 -8.59 7.59 4.72
CA SER A 174 -9.35 6.37 5.04
C SER A 174 -8.56 5.50 6.03
N ALA A 175 -9.14 5.23 7.20
CA ALA A 175 -8.55 4.33 8.19
C ALA A 175 -8.29 2.94 7.62
N LYS A 176 -9.22 2.42 6.80
CA LYS A 176 -9.07 1.14 6.14
C LYS A 176 -7.83 1.09 5.26
N TYR A 177 -7.62 2.10 4.41
CA TYR A 177 -6.48 2.12 3.50
C TYR A 177 -5.16 2.21 4.25
N MET A 178 -5.11 3.01 5.31
CA MET A 178 -3.92 3.10 6.15
C MET A 178 -3.63 1.79 6.88
N MET A 179 -4.64 1.14 7.46
CA MET A 179 -4.48 -0.15 8.13
C MET A 179 -4.02 -1.25 7.16
N ASP A 180 -4.56 -1.29 5.95
CA ASP A 180 -4.15 -2.25 4.92
C ASP A 180 -2.68 -2.01 4.52
N ALA A 181 -2.27 -0.76 4.35
CA ALA A 181 -0.89 -0.40 4.03
C ALA A 181 0.09 -0.78 5.15
N LEU A 182 -0.25 -0.50 6.41
CA LEU A 182 0.57 -0.85 7.57
C LEU A 182 0.72 -2.35 7.75
N LYS A 183 -0.35 -3.12 7.52
CA LYS A 183 -0.30 -4.60 7.53
C LYS A 183 0.58 -5.16 6.43
N ALA A 184 0.58 -4.53 5.24
CA ALA A 184 1.43 -4.95 4.13
C ALA A 184 2.93 -4.70 4.38
N ILE A 185 3.27 -3.74 5.24
CA ILE A 185 4.64 -3.44 5.69
C ILE A 185 5.06 -4.33 6.88
N ASP A 186 4.14 -5.13 7.42
CA ASP A 186 4.39 -6.16 8.44
C ASP A 186 4.93 -5.63 9.79
N GLY A 187 4.31 -4.59 10.31
CA GLY A 187 4.49 -4.14 11.71
C GLY A 187 5.87 -3.57 12.07
N GLN A 188 6.73 -3.36 11.07
CA GLN A 188 8.02 -2.72 11.24
C GLN A 188 7.87 -1.20 11.44
N ASP A 189 8.97 -0.54 11.79
CA ASP A 189 9.01 0.91 11.80
C ASP A 189 8.80 1.45 10.39
N VAL A 190 7.93 2.44 10.29
CA VAL A 190 7.43 2.97 9.02
C VAL A 190 7.86 4.42 8.89
N MET A 191 8.35 4.78 7.72
CA MET A 191 8.53 6.16 7.32
C MET A 191 7.33 6.60 6.48
N ILE A 192 6.66 7.66 6.94
CA ILE A 192 5.56 8.28 6.22
C ILE A 192 6.04 9.62 5.69
N GLN A 193 5.88 9.84 4.39
CA GLN A 193 6.38 11.00 3.68
C GLN A 193 5.23 11.76 3.04
N PHE A 194 5.05 13.01 3.47
CA PHE A 194 3.97 13.88 3.05
C PHE A 194 4.48 15.03 2.18
N THR A 195 3.71 15.38 1.17
CA THR A 195 3.98 16.51 0.27
C THR A 195 3.00 17.67 0.46
N GLY A 196 2.15 17.59 1.48
CA GLY A 196 1.13 18.58 1.83
C GLY A 196 -0.19 17.93 2.25
N THR A 197 -1.10 18.76 2.74
CA THR A 197 -2.36 18.33 3.37
C THR A 197 -3.37 17.70 2.42
N MET A 198 -3.25 17.99 1.12
CA MET A 198 -4.21 17.57 0.10
C MET A 198 -3.55 16.79 -1.05
N LYS A 199 -2.34 16.34 -0.85
CA LYS A 199 -1.58 15.57 -1.83
C LYS A 199 -1.41 14.11 -1.38
N PRO A 200 -1.21 13.18 -2.31
CA PRO A 200 -0.87 11.80 -1.96
C PRO A 200 0.35 11.74 -1.06
N PHE A 201 0.35 10.81 -0.14
CA PHE A 201 1.48 10.52 0.73
C PHE A 201 1.89 9.06 0.63
N ILE A 202 3.12 8.76 1.00
CA ILE A 202 3.67 7.42 0.90
C ILE A 202 4.12 6.87 2.26
N LEU A 203 4.02 5.55 2.37
CA LEU A 203 4.57 4.78 3.47
C LEU A 203 5.62 3.81 2.93
N ARG A 204 6.75 3.72 3.64
CA ARG A 204 7.83 2.76 3.38
C ARG A 204 8.26 2.11 4.68
N SER A 205 8.75 0.88 4.60
CA SER A 205 9.57 0.34 5.69
C SER A 205 10.91 1.08 5.75
N ILE A 206 11.44 1.33 6.94
CA ILE A 206 12.81 1.87 7.08
C ILE A 206 13.89 0.80 6.81
N HIS A 207 13.51 -0.48 6.81
CA HIS A 207 14.42 -1.62 6.63
C HIS A 207 14.33 -2.28 5.25
N ASP A 208 13.26 -2.00 4.49
CA ASP A 208 13.00 -2.63 3.20
C ASP A 208 12.38 -1.60 2.24
N ASP A 209 13.14 -1.14 1.27
CA ASP A 209 12.70 -0.20 0.24
C ASP A 209 11.94 -0.89 -0.92
N ALA A 210 11.84 -2.21 -0.90
CA ALA A 210 11.09 -2.99 -1.88
C ALA A 210 9.58 -2.71 -1.84
N ILE A 211 9.05 -2.32 -0.67
CA ILE A 211 7.63 -2.06 -0.46
C ILE A 211 7.36 -0.56 -0.39
N LEU A 212 6.41 -0.10 -1.19
CA LEU A 212 5.88 1.24 -1.13
C LEU A 212 4.35 1.20 -1.16
N GLN A 213 3.72 1.94 -0.27
CA GLN A 213 2.29 2.19 -0.25
C GLN A 213 2.04 3.68 -0.49
N LEU A 214 1.07 4.02 -1.31
CA LEU A 214 0.63 5.39 -1.56
C LEU A 214 -0.86 5.50 -1.26
N ILE A 215 -1.25 6.56 -0.56
CA ILE A 215 -2.65 6.81 -0.18
C ILE A 215 -3.02 8.25 -0.55
N LEU A 216 -4.18 8.42 -1.14
CA LEU A 216 -4.76 9.73 -1.36
C LEU A 216 -5.49 10.21 -0.10
N PRO A 217 -5.32 11.49 0.29
CA PRO A 217 -6.06 12.06 1.40
C PRO A 217 -7.55 12.21 1.08
N VAL A 218 -8.35 12.32 2.14
CA VAL A 218 -9.79 12.62 2.07
C VAL A 218 -9.99 14.09 2.45
N ARG A 219 -10.78 14.81 1.67
CA ARG A 219 -11.20 16.17 2.03
C ARG A 219 -12.19 16.12 3.18
N THR A 220 -11.86 16.75 4.29
CA THR A 220 -12.78 17.03 5.39
C THR A 220 -13.09 18.52 5.40
N TYR A 221 -14.36 18.85 5.34
CA TYR A 221 -14.84 20.22 5.43
C TYR A 221 -14.93 20.67 6.89
#